data_b07655dadb45461f7d162ede4fbcd3a0
#
_entry.id   b07655dadb45461f7d162ede4fbcd3a0
#
_cell.length_a   1.000
_cell.length_b   1.000
_cell.length_c   1.000
_cell.angle_alpha   90.00
_cell.angle_beta   90.00
_cell.angle_gamma   90.00
#
_symmetry.space_group_name_H-M   'P 1'
#
loop_
_entity.id
_entity.type
_entity.pdbx_description
1 polymer ?
#
loop_
_entity_poly.entity_id
_entity_poly.type
_entity_poly.pdbx_seq_one_letter_code
_entity_poly.pdbx_strand_id
1 'polypeptide(L)'
;MRLSIAAALAAFALTTGTSTAAQDSFEDQVAEYVRTFPHRLTYDYTVRFTGGDPRNLNRWIGNGEPALVRAGADVVPRTNNDTYYKAAALFLEDGPVVIESSTPAVDRFNSFQLIDDRNANYRNIVFPSGKYTLYFGARPKQFEGEAIKVPSALTVVIARVEVRNKNDPDDVAAAKQLFAGLEISGAQPSQFPKLDLPAHPADVVAEAHRRMDEVFATVPFTRTVAGPGREPGRDVPYLYHAAGTKGGWGGPVPEHSAYEAMLLDGQGNVMKGSNGTYALTTEAPPVDAFWSVTVYDTERGGFLHPNEADRYHYNDTTALENANGTVTFTFKRGCGAADRNCLEVPAGRFDVVARYYLPREEIISGAWTLPRIELVAAEPPR
;
A
#
# COMPACT_ATOMS: atom_id res chain seq x y z
N MET A 1 11.55 -10.75 95.70
CA MET A 1 11.26 -9.94 94.52
C MET A 1 11.83 -10.60 93.33
N ARG A 2 11.02 -11.34 92.51
CA ARG A 2 11.44 -11.99 91.31
C ARG A 2 10.51 -11.50 90.17
N LEU A 3 11.06 -10.77 89.20
CA LEU A 3 10.38 -10.34 88.02
C LEU A 3 10.45 -11.51 86.99
N SER A 4 9.28 -11.89 86.47
CA SER A 4 9.18 -12.82 85.35
C SER A 4 8.97 -11.98 84.12
N ILE A 5 9.84 -12.17 83.11
CA ILE A 5 9.73 -11.59 81.77
C ILE A 5 9.05 -12.64 80.90
N ALA A 6 7.86 -12.33 80.42
CA ALA A 6 7.17 -13.09 79.42
C ALA A 6 7.61 -12.60 78.01
N ALA A 7 8.19 -13.48 77.20
CA ALA A 7 8.55 -13.26 75.82
C ALA A 7 7.34 -13.55 74.93
N ALA A 8 6.84 -12.53 74.20
CA ALA A 8 5.82 -12.72 73.15
C ALA A 8 6.51 -13.01 71.84
N LEU A 9 6.30 -14.18 71.28
CA LEU A 9 6.64 -14.53 69.88
C LEU A 9 5.57 -13.95 68.97
N ALA A 10 5.94 -12.98 68.15
CA ALA A 10 5.11 -12.50 67.01
C ALA A 10 5.42 -13.40 65.81
N ALA A 11 4.43 -14.18 65.39
CA ALA A 11 4.50 -14.96 64.15
C ALA A 11 4.21 -13.99 62.98
N PHE A 12 5.23 -13.72 62.17
CA PHE A 12 5.07 -13.05 60.85
C PHE A 12 4.54 -14.08 59.87
N ALA A 13 3.27 -13.99 59.47
CA ALA A 13 2.71 -14.67 58.34
C ALA A 13 3.19 -14.01 57.05
N LEU A 14 4.13 -14.60 56.33
CA LEU A 14 4.45 -14.24 54.98
C LEU A 14 3.28 -14.62 54.07
N THR A 15 2.43 -13.71 53.74
CA THR A 15 1.50 -13.84 52.62
C THR A 15 2.31 -13.70 51.33
N THR A 16 2.63 -14.84 50.72
CA THR A 16 3.08 -14.90 49.33
C THR A 16 1.91 -14.45 48.43
N GLY A 17 1.85 -13.18 48.14
CA GLY A 17 0.96 -12.64 47.12
C GLY A 17 1.43 -13.20 45.76
N THR A 18 0.78 -14.26 45.28
CA THR A 18 0.84 -14.62 43.87
C THR A 18 0.21 -13.46 43.09
N SER A 19 1.06 -12.65 42.47
CA SER A 19 0.63 -11.71 41.43
C SER A 19 0.07 -12.52 40.27
N THR A 20 -1.23 -12.76 40.25
CA THR A 20 -1.93 -13.16 39.04
C THR A 20 -1.81 -11.99 38.08
N ALA A 21 -0.96 -12.12 37.05
CA ALA A 21 -1.02 -11.20 35.91
C ALA A 21 -2.49 -11.15 35.46
N ALA A 22 -3.08 -9.97 35.49
CA ALA A 22 -4.45 -9.78 35.01
C ALA A 22 -4.45 -10.26 33.54
N GLN A 23 -5.32 -11.21 33.23
CA GLN A 23 -5.50 -11.65 31.85
C GLN A 23 -6.09 -10.48 31.09
N ASP A 24 -5.42 -10.08 29.98
CA ASP A 24 -5.89 -8.98 29.15
C ASP A 24 -7.35 -9.21 28.73
N SER A 25 -8.16 -8.16 28.79
CA SER A 25 -9.55 -8.25 28.34
C SER A 25 -9.62 -8.58 26.85
N PHE A 26 -10.77 -9.06 26.38
CA PHE A 26 -11.01 -9.28 24.95
C PHE A 26 -10.70 -8.03 24.14
N GLU A 27 -11.15 -6.86 24.62
CA GLU A 27 -10.91 -5.56 23.96
C GLU A 27 -9.42 -5.19 23.93
N ASP A 28 -8.66 -5.45 25.00
CA ASP A 28 -7.22 -5.19 25.01
C ASP A 28 -6.49 -6.07 24.00
N GLN A 29 -6.87 -7.34 23.88
CA GLN A 29 -6.31 -8.27 22.90
C GLN A 29 -6.65 -7.87 21.46
N VAL A 30 -7.88 -7.41 21.20
CA VAL A 30 -8.28 -6.86 19.89
C VAL A 30 -7.46 -5.62 19.55
N ALA A 31 -7.30 -4.70 20.51
CA ALA A 31 -6.50 -3.49 20.31
C ALA A 31 -5.02 -3.81 20.06
N GLU A 32 -4.45 -4.80 20.76
CA GLU A 32 -3.09 -5.25 20.53
C GLU A 32 -2.91 -5.89 19.16
N TYR A 33 -3.83 -6.77 18.74
CA TYR A 33 -3.81 -7.37 17.41
C TYR A 33 -3.87 -6.28 16.32
N VAL A 34 -4.79 -5.33 16.43
CA VAL A 34 -4.90 -4.20 15.50
C VAL A 34 -3.60 -3.41 15.42
N ARG A 35 -3.01 -3.07 16.57
CA ARG A 35 -1.77 -2.31 16.65
C ARG A 35 -0.59 -3.05 15.99
N THR A 36 -0.53 -4.37 16.11
CA THR A 36 0.57 -5.21 15.57
C THR A 36 0.28 -5.77 14.18
N PHE A 37 -0.94 -5.64 13.67
CA PHE A 37 -1.35 -6.19 12.37
C PHE A 37 -0.49 -5.70 11.20
N PRO A 38 -0.12 -4.40 11.07
CA PRO A 38 0.74 -3.95 9.98
C PRO A 38 2.11 -4.65 9.97
N HIS A 39 2.69 -4.90 11.15
CA HIS A 39 3.95 -5.62 11.28
C HIS A 39 3.79 -7.10 10.86
N ARG A 40 2.70 -7.78 11.28
CA ARG A 40 2.39 -9.15 10.87
C ARG A 40 2.29 -9.25 9.36
N LEU A 41 1.49 -8.39 8.74
CA LEU A 41 1.25 -8.42 7.30
C LEU A 41 2.52 -8.11 6.50
N THR A 42 3.34 -7.13 6.93
CA THR A 42 4.61 -6.80 6.27
C THR A 42 5.59 -7.98 6.36
N TYR A 43 5.65 -8.66 7.50
CA TYR A 43 6.45 -9.87 7.65
C TYR A 43 5.93 -11.01 6.74
N ASP A 44 4.63 -11.26 6.69
CA ASP A 44 4.02 -12.29 5.85
C ASP A 44 4.30 -12.03 4.36
N TYR A 45 4.21 -10.78 3.91
CA TYR A 45 4.62 -10.42 2.54
C TYR A 45 6.13 -10.61 2.33
N THR A 46 6.97 -10.28 3.32
CA THR A 46 8.40 -10.54 3.24
C THR A 46 8.69 -12.03 3.05
N VAL A 47 8.07 -12.89 3.87
CA VAL A 47 8.18 -14.35 3.73
C VAL A 47 7.66 -14.82 2.37
N ARG A 48 6.49 -14.35 1.96
CA ARG A 48 5.86 -14.74 0.67
C ARG A 48 6.74 -14.37 -0.53
N PHE A 49 7.32 -13.18 -0.55
CA PHE A 49 8.12 -12.71 -1.68
C PHE A 49 9.52 -13.28 -1.72
N THR A 50 10.11 -13.60 -0.57
CA THR A 50 11.47 -14.14 -0.46
C THR A 50 11.53 -15.65 -0.29
N GLY A 51 10.38 -16.31 -0.05
CA GLY A 51 10.32 -17.72 0.32
C GLY A 51 10.88 -18.02 1.71
N GLY A 52 11.07 -17.00 2.56
CA GLY A 52 11.72 -17.14 3.87
C GLY A 52 13.24 -17.42 3.79
N ASP A 53 13.83 -17.23 2.63
CA ASP A 53 15.25 -17.46 2.38
C ASP A 53 16.05 -16.15 2.54
N PRO A 54 17.03 -16.07 3.48
CA PRO A 54 17.83 -14.87 3.67
C PRO A 54 18.63 -14.47 2.42
N ARG A 55 18.92 -15.39 1.51
CA ARG A 55 19.60 -15.10 0.23
C ARG A 55 18.74 -14.26 -0.71
N ASN A 56 17.43 -14.17 -0.49
CA ASN A 56 16.50 -13.37 -1.27
C ASN A 56 16.20 -12.00 -0.63
N LEU A 57 16.79 -11.70 0.52
CA LEU A 57 16.81 -10.36 1.10
C LEU A 57 17.91 -9.49 0.44
N ASN A 58 17.81 -8.18 0.61
CA ASN A 58 18.76 -7.18 0.11
C ASN A 58 19.01 -7.28 -1.41
N ARG A 59 18.00 -7.67 -2.14
CA ARG A 59 17.95 -7.72 -3.61
C ARG A 59 16.54 -7.51 -4.14
N TRP A 60 16.42 -7.10 -5.39
CA TRP A 60 15.12 -7.01 -6.03
C TRP A 60 14.46 -8.38 -6.13
N ILE A 61 13.16 -8.41 -5.85
CA ILE A 61 12.32 -9.61 -5.96
C ILE A 61 11.93 -9.79 -7.42
N GLY A 62 12.16 -11.00 -7.95
CA GLY A 62 11.89 -11.33 -9.36
C GLY A 62 13.01 -10.86 -10.29
N ASN A 63 13.47 -11.76 -11.15
CA ASN A 63 14.53 -11.51 -12.13
C ASN A 63 13.99 -11.40 -13.56
N GLY A 64 12.66 -11.28 -13.70
CA GLY A 64 12.01 -11.25 -15.02
C GLY A 64 12.01 -9.87 -15.66
N GLU A 65 11.69 -9.86 -16.95
CA GLU A 65 11.37 -8.63 -17.68
C GLU A 65 10.23 -7.87 -16.97
N PRO A 66 10.34 -6.54 -16.84
CA PRO A 66 9.26 -5.76 -16.25
C PRO A 66 7.98 -5.89 -17.08
N ALA A 67 6.89 -6.16 -16.39
CA ALA A 67 5.57 -6.25 -16.98
C ALA A 67 4.56 -5.55 -16.07
N LEU A 68 3.56 -4.94 -16.68
CA LEU A 68 2.39 -4.46 -15.95
C LEU A 68 1.63 -5.65 -15.38
N VAL A 69 1.09 -5.50 -14.18
CA VAL A 69 0.26 -6.53 -13.57
C VAL A 69 -0.98 -6.75 -14.43
N ARG A 70 -1.32 -8.03 -14.65
CA ARG A 70 -2.51 -8.44 -15.44
C ARG A 70 -3.48 -9.18 -14.56
N ALA A 71 -4.73 -9.25 -14.98
CA ALA A 71 -5.72 -10.04 -14.31
C ALA A 71 -5.27 -11.51 -14.18
N GLY A 72 -5.38 -12.05 -12.95
CA GLY A 72 -4.91 -13.40 -12.60
C GLY A 72 -3.44 -13.49 -12.17
N ALA A 73 -2.65 -12.41 -12.32
CA ALA A 73 -1.31 -12.27 -11.77
C ALA A 73 -1.27 -11.34 -10.55
N ASP A 74 -2.44 -10.84 -10.13
CA ASP A 74 -2.58 -9.99 -8.95
C ASP A 74 -2.22 -10.76 -7.68
N VAL A 75 -1.39 -10.14 -6.84
CA VAL A 75 -0.96 -10.72 -5.55
C VAL A 75 -1.46 -9.93 -4.36
N VAL A 76 -1.87 -8.68 -4.59
CA VAL A 76 -2.46 -7.78 -3.59
C VAL A 76 -3.73 -7.13 -4.16
N PRO A 77 -4.74 -6.83 -3.32
CA PRO A 77 -5.93 -6.11 -3.77
C PRO A 77 -5.59 -4.74 -4.36
N ARG A 78 -6.33 -4.34 -5.38
CA ARG A 78 -6.21 -3.03 -6.05
C ARG A 78 -4.80 -2.71 -6.52
N THR A 79 -4.11 -3.74 -7.04
CA THR A 79 -2.78 -3.60 -7.63
C THR A 79 -2.80 -2.54 -8.73
N ASN A 80 -1.78 -1.68 -8.74
CA ASN A 80 -1.58 -0.71 -9.79
C ASN A 80 -1.19 -1.40 -11.11
N ASN A 81 -1.68 -0.88 -12.23
CA ASN A 81 -1.41 -1.41 -13.57
C ASN A 81 -0.83 -0.34 -14.52
N ASP A 82 -0.39 0.82 -14.01
CA ASP A 82 0.15 1.94 -14.79
C ASP A 82 1.65 2.20 -14.56
N THR A 83 2.28 1.40 -13.70
CA THR A 83 3.72 1.48 -13.42
C THR A 83 4.35 0.09 -13.42
N TYR A 84 5.62 0.01 -13.82
CA TYR A 84 6.46 -1.14 -13.49
C TYR A 84 6.87 -1.07 -12.03
N TYR A 85 6.95 -2.24 -11.39
CA TYR A 85 7.33 -2.38 -9.99
C TYR A 85 8.58 -3.22 -9.82
N LYS A 86 9.48 -2.77 -8.94
CA LYS A 86 10.42 -3.61 -8.22
C LYS A 86 10.13 -3.49 -6.73
N ALA A 87 10.24 -4.59 -6.01
CA ALA A 87 10.18 -4.57 -4.56
C ALA A 87 11.38 -5.34 -3.99
N ALA A 88 11.84 -4.93 -2.82
CA ALA A 88 12.83 -5.66 -2.07
C ALA A 88 12.54 -5.56 -0.57
N ALA A 89 12.68 -6.68 0.13
CA ALA A 89 12.77 -6.68 1.58
C ALA A 89 14.26 -6.55 1.94
N LEU A 90 14.57 -5.51 2.70
CA LEU A 90 15.93 -5.20 3.13
C LEU A 90 16.06 -5.49 4.62
N PHE A 91 17.07 -6.26 4.99
CA PHE A 91 17.40 -6.56 6.38
C PHE A 91 18.80 -6.07 6.67
N LEU A 92 18.91 -5.07 7.56
CA LEU A 92 20.10 -4.24 7.72
C LEU A 92 20.87 -4.50 9.04
N GLU A 93 20.62 -5.62 9.73
CA GLU A 93 21.41 -5.95 10.94
C GLU A 93 22.87 -6.26 10.64
N ASP A 94 23.14 -6.90 9.49
CA ASP A 94 24.50 -7.31 9.09
C ASP A 94 25.25 -6.18 8.37
N GLY A 95 24.64 -5.02 8.12
CA GLY A 95 25.29 -3.86 7.53
C GLY A 95 24.38 -3.03 6.61
N PRO A 96 24.94 -1.93 6.04
CA PRO A 96 24.20 -1.05 5.16
C PRO A 96 23.92 -1.68 3.80
N VAL A 97 22.84 -1.19 3.18
CA VAL A 97 22.43 -1.54 1.82
C VAL A 97 22.37 -0.26 0.99
N VAL A 98 22.86 -0.32 -0.24
CA VAL A 98 22.78 0.77 -1.20
C VAL A 98 21.69 0.46 -2.22
N ILE A 99 20.77 1.40 -2.40
CA ILE A 99 19.85 1.42 -3.54
C ILE A 99 20.31 2.49 -4.52
N GLU A 100 20.24 2.20 -5.81
CA GLU A 100 20.75 3.09 -6.84
C GLU A 100 19.73 3.25 -7.98
N SER A 101 19.69 4.47 -8.53
CA SER A 101 19.10 4.78 -9.84
C SER A 101 20.20 5.34 -10.73
N SER A 102 20.77 4.51 -11.60
CA SER A 102 21.86 4.86 -12.49
C SER A 102 21.42 5.63 -13.74
N THR A 103 20.13 5.59 -14.05
CA THR A 103 19.53 6.28 -15.20
C THR A 103 18.62 7.40 -14.69
N PRO A 104 19.05 8.66 -14.67
CA PRO A 104 18.21 9.76 -14.25
C PRO A 104 17.05 9.99 -15.25
N ALA A 105 15.86 10.23 -14.72
CA ALA A 105 14.71 10.66 -15.49
C ALA A 105 14.13 11.92 -14.86
N VAL A 106 13.85 12.92 -15.69
CA VAL A 106 13.35 14.22 -15.24
C VAL A 106 11.90 14.47 -15.67
N ASP A 107 11.40 13.69 -16.63
CA ASP A 107 10.10 13.88 -17.26
C ASP A 107 9.15 12.69 -17.13
N ARG A 108 9.64 11.54 -16.60
CA ARG A 108 8.85 10.33 -16.39
C ARG A 108 8.82 10.01 -14.88
N PHE A 109 7.63 9.89 -14.30
CA PHE A 109 7.51 9.54 -12.90
C PHE A 109 8.23 8.22 -12.60
N ASN A 110 9.14 8.31 -11.65
CA ASN A 110 9.78 7.15 -11.04
C ASN A 110 10.09 7.47 -9.58
N SER A 111 10.14 6.46 -8.72
CA SER A 111 10.33 6.70 -7.29
C SER A 111 10.87 5.48 -6.55
N PHE A 112 11.53 5.75 -5.40
CA PHE A 112 11.72 4.81 -4.33
C PHE A 112 10.80 5.19 -3.16
N GLN A 113 9.90 4.32 -2.80
CA GLN A 113 9.12 4.40 -1.57
C GLN A 113 9.76 3.48 -0.54
N LEU A 114 10.11 4.02 0.63
CA LEU A 114 10.73 3.29 1.72
C LEU A 114 9.71 3.17 2.86
N ILE A 115 9.39 1.95 3.25
CA ILE A 115 8.45 1.63 4.33
C ILE A 115 9.11 0.77 5.40
N ASP A 116 8.75 1.01 6.65
CA ASP A 116 9.27 0.23 7.77
C ASP A 116 8.54 -1.12 7.92
N ASP A 117 8.95 -1.90 8.91
CA ASP A 117 8.36 -3.20 9.23
C ASP A 117 6.88 -3.11 9.67
N ARG A 118 6.36 -1.91 9.94
CA ARG A 118 4.96 -1.65 10.30
C ARG A 118 4.16 -1.01 9.16
N ASN A 119 4.67 -1.07 7.94
CA ASN A 119 4.04 -0.47 6.76
C ASN A 119 3.86 1.06 6.86
N ALA A 120 4.68 1.74 7.67
CA ALA A 120 4.71 3.20 7.69
C ALA A 120 5.78 3.72 6.72
N ASN A 121 5.39 4.67 5.86
CA ASN A 121 6.34 5.33 4.99
C ASN A 121 7.29 6.17 5.85
N TYR A 122 8.60 6.07 5.65
CA TYR A 122 9.55 6.96 6.32
C TYR A 122 10.32 7.84 5.34
N ARG A 123 10.37 7.46 4.07
CA ARG A 123 10.99 8.27 3.01
C ARG A 123 10.38 7.92 1.65
N ASN A 124 10.09 8.94 0.85
CA ASN A 124 9.78 8.80 -0.56
C ASN A 124 10.77 9.65 -1.36
N ILE A 125 11.41 9.04 -2.35
CA ILE A 125 12.39 9.68 -3.24
C ILE A 125 11.78 9.67 -4.63
N VAL A 126 11.44 10.85 -5.12
CA VAL A 126 10.85 11.05 -6.46
C VAL A 126 11.96 11.46 -7.42
N PHE A 127 11.93 10.97 -8.63
CA PHE A 127 12.98 11.14 -9.64
C PHE A 127 14.37 10.80 -9.07
N PRO A 128 14.55 9.60 -8.47
CA PRO A 128 15.80 9.22 -7.85
C PRO A 128 16.95 9.27 -8.87
N SER A 129 18.11 9.77 -8.43
CA SER A 129 19.34 9.84 -9.21
C SER A 129 20.53 9.51 -8.34
N GLY A 130 21.35 8.54 -8.77
CA GLY A 130 22.53 8.11 -8.03
C GLY A 130 22.20 7.16 -6.88
N LYS A 131 22.99 7.22 -5.81
CA LYS A 131 23.03 6.22 -4.74
C LYS A 131 22.48 6.73 -3.42
N TYR A 132 21.83 5.83 -2.69
CA TYR A 132 21.25 6.06 -1.36
C TYR A 132 21.66 4.91 -0.46
N THR A 133 22.47 5.20 0.57
CA THR A 133 22.92 4.20 1.54
C THR A 133 21.94 4.14 2.72
N LEU A 134 21.20 3.05 2.82
CA LEU A 134 20.30 2.76 3.94
C LEU A 134 21.07 2.06 5.06
N TYR A 135 20.86 2.49 6.31
CA TYR A 135 21.52 1.89 7.46
C TYR A 135 20.61 1.84 8.69
N PHE A 136 20.77 0.79 9.49
CA PHE A 136 20.12 0.61 10.78
C PHE A 136 21.13 0.85 11.92
N GLY A 137 20.68 1.42 13.04
CA GLY A 137 21.56 1.67 14.18
C GLY A 137 22.51 2.86 14.00
N ALA A 138 23.82 2.60 14.09
CA ALA A 138 24.85 3.64 13.98
C ALA A 138 25.12 4.00 12.52
N ARG A 139 25.34 5.31 12.26
CA ARG A 139 25.69 5.78 10.90
C ARG A 139 27.04 5.21 10.48
N PRO A 140 27.16 4.61 9.28
CA PRO A 140 28.41 4.11 8.77
C PRO A 140 29.41 5.25 8.56
N LYS A 141 30.71 4.98 8.82
CA LYS A 141 31.77 5.98 8.62
C LYS A 141 31.99 6.29 7.14
N GLN A 142 31.74 5.32 6.28
CA GLN A 142 31.82 5.45 4.82
C GLN A 142 30.49 5.02 4.21
N PHE A 143 30.00 5.78 3.25
CA PHE A 143 28.74 5.50 2.56
C PHE A 143 28.77 6.14 1.16
N GLU A 144 27.92 5.66 0.28
CA GLU A 144 27.76 6.16 -1.07
C GLU A 144 26.47 6.99 -1.19
N GLY A 145 26.57 8.13 -1.83
CA GLY A 145 25.42 9.03 -2.05
C GLY A 145 24.83 9.62 -0.77
N GLU A 146 23.49 9.64 -0.68
CA GLU A 146 22.77 10.09 0.51
C GLU A 146 22.68 8.97 1.56
N ALA A 147 23.02 9.26 2.82
CA ALA A 147 22.88 8.28 3.91
C ALA A 147 21.51 8.42 4.59
N ILE A 148 20.68 7.38 4.53
CA ILE A 148 19.32 7.33 5.06
C ILE A 148 19.27 6.35 6.23
N LYS A 149 18.94 6.86 7.42
CA LYS A 149 18.69 6.02 8.59
C LYS A 149 17.30 5.38 8.48
N VAL A 150 17.24 4.05 8.58
CA VAL A 150 15.96 3.32 8.61
C VAL A 150 15.45 3.17 10.05
N PRO A 151 14.12 3.19 10.27
CA PRO A 151 13.53 3.11 11.61
C PRO A 151 13.58 1.70 12.21
N SER A 152 13.63 0.65 11.38
CA SER A 152 13.67 -0.77 11.77
C SER A 152 14.68 -1.54 10.94
N ALA A 153 15.21 -2.64 11.48
CA ALA A 153 16.17 -3.48 10.77
C ALA A 153 15.57 -4.11 9.50
N LEU A 154 14.31 -4.53 9.56
CA LEU A 154 13.54 -4.94 8.38
C LEU A 154 12.84 -3.70 7.79
N THR A 155 13.07 -3.44 6.53
CA THR A 155 12.43 -2.37 5.77
C THR A 155 12.13 -2.87 4.36
N VAL A 156 11.20 -2.22 3.68
CA VAL A 156 10.85 -2.56 2.30
C VAL A 156 11.07 -1.35 1.41
N VAL A 157 11.67 -1.58 0.26
CA VAL A 157 11.72 -0.61 -0.83
C VAL A 157 10.79 -1.04 -1.95
N ILE A 158 9.94 -0.12 -2.40
CA ILE A 158 9.10 -0.28 -3.58
C ILE A 158 9.53 0.77 -4.59
N ALA A 159 10.09 0.31 -5.71
CA ALA A 159 10.41 1.17 -6.83
C ALA A 159 9.28 1.15 -7.86
N ARG A 160 8.97 2.31 -8.41
CA ARG A 160 7.97 2.49 -9.47
C ARG A 160 8.57 3.23 -10.64
N VAL A 161 8.18 2.81 -11.86
CA VAL A 161 8.48 3.52 -13.11
C VAL A 161 7.19 3.59 -13.91
N GLU A 162 6.74 4.77 -14.24
CA GLU A 162 5.56 5.04 -15.05
C GLU A 162 5.65 4.38 -16.42
N VAL A 163 4.53 3.78 -16.87
CA VAL A 163 4.30 3.34 -18.26
C VAL A 163 3.14 4.18 -18.80
N ARG A 164 3.45 5.16 -19.64
CA ARG A 164 2.45 6.09 -20.19
C ARG A 164 1.49 5.41 -21.12
N ASN A 165 2.03 4.58 -22.03
CA ASN A 165 1.22 3.82 -22.99
C ASN A 165 1.85 2.45 -23.26
N LYS A 166 1.27 1.40 -22.71
CA LYS A 166 1.76 0.02 -22.93
C LYS A 166 1.74 -0.46 -24.38
N ASN A 167 0.98 0.20 -25.24
CA ASN A 167 0.85 -0.13 -26.67
C ASN A 167 1.84 0.69 -27.54
N ASP A 168 2.60 1.60 -26.94
CA ASP A 168 3.66 2.34 -27.60
C ASP A 168 5.01 1.68 -27.28
N PRO A 169 5.68 1.05 -28.26
CA PRO A 169 6.94 0.35 -28.05
C PRO A 169 8.08 1.29 -27.60
N ASP A 170 8.07 2.55 -28.00
CA ASP A 170 9.10 3.53 -27.60
C ASP A 170 8.92 3.93 -26.15
N ASP A 171 7.66 4.12 -25.71
CA ASP A 171 7.36 4.39 -24.31
C ASP A 171 7.75 3.21 -23.39
N VAL A 172 7.40 1.98 -23.83
CA VAL A 172 7.76 0.75 -23.12
C VAL A 172 9.27 0.59 -23.03
N ALA A 173 10.03 0.86 -24.11
CA ALA A 173 11.49 0.77 -24.12
C ALA A 173 12.12 1.78 -23.16
N ALA A 174 11.65 3.03 -23.15
CA ALA A 174 12.13 4.07 -22.22
C ALA A 174 11.84 3.71 -20.74
N ALA A 175 10.64 3.19 -20.45
CA ALA A 175 10.31 2.73 -19.09
C ALA A 175 11.19 1.55 -18.64
N LYS A 176 11.45 0.60 -19.53
CA LYS A 176 12.34 -0.55 -19.27
C LYS A 176 13.78 -0.13 -19.03
N GLN A 177 14.28 0.87 -19.76
CA GLN A 177 15.62 1.40 -19.56
C GLN A 177 15.79 2.00 -18.15
N LEU A 178 14.84 2.80 -17.69
CA LEU A 178 14.82 3.30 -16.31
C LEU A 178 14.76 2.17 -15.28
N PHE A 179 13.88 1.21 -15.51
CA PHE A 179 13.72 0.07 -14.64
C PHE A 179 14.99 -0.79 -14.53
N ALA A 180 15.73 -0.95 -15.63
CA ALA A 180 17.00 -1.67 -15.65
C ALA A 180 18.10 -0.98 -14.83
N GLY A 181 18.08 0.37 -14.77
CA GLY A 181 19.01 1.17 -13.99
C GLY A 181 18.77 1.19 -12.48
N LEU A 182 17.75 0.46 -11.98
CA LEU A 182 17.49 0.35 -10.55
C LEU A 182 18.26 -0.84 -9.97
N GLU A 183 19.23 -0.57 -9.08
CA GLU A 183 20.11 -1.59 -8.50
C GLU A 183 20.05 -1.61 -6.97
N ILE A 184 20.39 -2.75 -6.38
CA ILE A 184 20.62 -2.93 -4.94
C ILE A 184 21.96 -3.64 -4.74
N SER A 185 22.77 -3.13 -3.82
CA SER A 185 24.01 -3.74 -3.40
C SER A 185 24.23 -3.57 -1.89
N GLY A 186 25.12 -4.34 -1.30
CA GLY A 186 25.48 -4.24 0.11
C GLY A 186 25.54 -5.57 0.83
N ALA A 187 25.43 -5.53 2.17
CA ALA A 187 25.54 -6.71 3.02
C ALA A 187 24.45 -7.75 2.70
N GLN A 188 24.85 -9.01 2.56
CA GLN A 188 23.93 -10.12 2.43
C GLN A 188 23.58 -10.64 3.83
N PRO A 189 22.30 -10.69 4.23
CA PRO A 189 21.92 -11.17 5.55
C PRO A 189 22.31 -12.63 5.80
N SER A 190 22.84 -12.89 7.00
CA SER A 190 23.22 -14.23 7.45
C SER A 190 22.02 -15.05 7.92
N GLN A 191 20.92 -14.39 8.32
CA GLN A 191 19.69 -15.00 8.82
C GLN A 191 18.46 -14.27 8.32
N PHE A 192 17.31 -14.96 8.34
CA PHE A 192 16.03 -14.34 8.05
C PHE A 192 15.50 -13.62 9.30
N PRO A 193 14.87 -12.42 9.16
CA PRO A 193 14.27 -11.75 10.30
C PRO A 193 13.21 -12.64 10.97
N LYS A 194 13.08 -12.50 12.29
CA LYS A 194 12.08 -13.21 13.07
C LYS A 194 10.95 -12.27 13.47
N LEU A 195 9.73 -12.76 13.41
CA LEU A 195 8.58 -12.08 13.95
C LEU A 195 8.33 -12.60 15.37
N ASP A 196 8.53 -11.71 16.35
CA ASP A 196 8.25 -12.00 17.75
C ASP A 196 7.00 -11.21 18.19
N LEU A 197 5.83 -11.76 17.87
CA LEU A 197 4.54 -11.17 18.22
C LEU A 197 3.64 -12.28 18.82
N PRO A 198 2.83 -11.94 19.84
CA PRO A 198 1.96 -12.92 20.51
C PRO A 198 0.92 -13.49 19.53
N ALA A 199 0.57 -14.75 19.70
CA ALA A 199 -0.59 -15.34 19.05
C ALA A 199 -1.87 -14.86 19.75
N HIS A 200 -2.95 -14.73 19.00
CA HIS A 200 -4.25 -14.32 19.54
C HIS A 200 -5.32 -15.38 19.24
N PRO A 201 -6.37 -15.50 20.10
CA PRO A 201 -7.53 -16.34 19.85
C PRO A 201 -8.24 -15.99 18.53
N ALA A 202 -8.90 -16.97 17.90
CA ALA A 202 -9.52 -16.80 16.60
C ALA A 202 -10.67 -15.76 16.60
N ASP A 203 -11.40 -15.65 17.70
CA ASP A 203 -12.47 -14.66 17.88
C ASP A 203 -11.91 -13.23 18.00
N VAL A 204 -10.78 -13.05 18.68
CA VAL A 204 -10.05 -11.76 18.72
C VAL A 204 -9.62 -11.34 17.33
N VAL A 205 -9.01 -12.28 16.57
CA VAL A 205 -8.58 -12.04 15.19
C VAL A 205 -9.77 -11.67 14.30
N ALA A 206 -10.87 -12.43 14.40
CA ALA A 206 -12.07 -12.18 13.60
C ALA A 206 -12.67 -10.79 13.89
N GLU A 207 -12.77 -10.39 15.15
CA GLU A 207 -13.28 -9.08 15.55
C GLU A 207 -12.37 -7.94 15.07
N ALA A 208 -11.05 -8.10 15.20
CA ALA A 208 -10.10 -7.11 14.69
C ALA A 208 -10.26 -6.92 13.17
N HIS A 209 -10.37 -8.02 12.41
CA HIS A 209 -10.59 -7.94 10.96
C HIS A 209 -11.92 -7.29 10.60
N ARG A 210 -13.00 -7.57 11.31
CA ARG A 210 -14.30 -6.93 11.12
C ARG A 210 -14.20 -5.40 11.29
N ARG A 211 -13.55 -4.93 12.37
CA ARG A 211 -13.33 -3.49 12.62
C ARG A 211 -12.47 -2.83 11.54
N MET A 212 -11.42 -3.49 11.09
CA MET A 212 -10.59 -3.00 9.99
C MET A 212 -11.39 -2.87 8.68
N ASP A 213 -12.26 -3.84 8.37
CA ASP A 213 -13.10 -3.81 7.16
C ASP A 213 -14.13 -2.67 7.20
N GLU A 214 -14.74 -2.41 8.36
CA GLU A 214 -15.65 -1.28 8.55
C GLU A 214 -14.97 0.07 8.35
N VAL A 215 -13.76 0.23 8.88
CA VAL A 215 -12.96 1.45 8.67
C VAL A 215 -12.59 1.60 7.21
N PHE A 216 -12.10 0.53 6.57
CA PHE A 216 -11.69 0.59 5.17
C PHE A 216 -12.87 0.96 4.23
N ALA A 217 -14.08 0.52 4.56
CA ALA A 217 -15.28 0.84 3.79
C ALA A 217 -15.76 2.30 3.92
N THR A 218 -15.35 3.01 4.98
CA THR A 218 -15.95 4.31 5.33
C THR A 218 -14.94 5.46 5.43
N VAL A 219 -13.66 5.15 5.62
CA VAL A 219 -12.59 6.14 5.78
C VAL A 219 -11.78 6.26 4.49
N PRO A 220 -11.57 7.47 3.93
CA PRO A 220 -10.71 7.66 2.77
C PRO A 220 -9.33 7.04 2.98
N PHE A 221 -8.83 6.30 1.96
CA PHE A 221 -7.55 5.58 2.05
C PHE A 221 -6.39 6.50 2.44
N THR A 222 -6.36 7.73 1.92
CA THR A 222 -5.35 8.75 2.26
C THR A 222 -5.24 9.05 3.75
N ARG A 223 -6.31 8.84 4.52
CA ARG A 223 -6.35 9.02 5.99
C ARG A 223 -5.83 7.82 6.76
N THR A 224 -5.58 6.70 6.10
CA THR A 224 -5.14 5.45 6.71
C THR A 224 -3.64 5.22 6.58
N VAL A 225 -2.96 5.97 5.71
CA VAL A 225 -1.53 5.82 5.44
C VAL A 225 -0.72 6.60 6.46
N ALA A 226 0.24 5.92 7.09
CA ALA A 226 1.23 6.50 8.00
C ALA A 226 2.51 6.89 7.25
N GLY A 227 3.20 7.93 7.76
CA GLY A 227 4.41 8.44 7.14
C GLY A 227 5.02 9.62 7.91
N PRO A 228 5.98 10.35 7.33
CA PRO A 228 6.57 11.52 7.98
C PRO A 228 5.50 12.54 8.39
N GLY A 229 5.50 12.93 9.68
CA GLY A 229 4.49 13.81 10.24
C GLY A 229 3.09 13.18 10.42
N ARG A 230 2.95 11.87 10.18
CA ARG A 230 1.70 11.10 10.29
C ARG A 230 1.95 9.79 11.03
N GLU A 231 2.34 9.87 12.28
CA GLU A 231 2.74 8.72 13.09
C GLU A 231 1.56 7.83 13.48
N PRO A 232 1.67 6.48 13.37
CA PRO A 232 0.65 5.57 13.86
C PRO A 232 0.41 5.74 15.36
N GLY A 233 -0.86 5.83 15.77
CA GLY A 233 -1.28 6.01 17.17
C GLY A 233 -1.26 7.44 17.67
N ARG A 234 -0.59 8.37 16.97
CA ARG A 234 -0.60 9.80 17.29
C ARG A 234 -1.42 10.59 16.28
N ASP A 235 -1.08 10.50 15.00
CA ASP A 235 -1.68 11.28 13.92
C ASP A 235 -2.64 10.42 13.07
N VAL A 236 -2.33 9.13 12.95
CA VAL A 236 -3.17 8.12 12.31
C VAL A 236 -3.59 7.10 13.36
N PRO A 237 -4.87 6.95 13.70
CA PRO A 237 -5.32 5.92 14.64
C PRO A 237 -4.82 4.53 14.23
N TYR A 238 -4.40 3.69 15.18
CA TYR A 238 -3.91 2.34 14.88
C TYR A 238 -4.90 1.52 14.06
N LEU A 239 -6.20 1.63 14.34
CA LEU A 239 -7.23 0.93 13.60
C LEU A 239 -7.30 1.41 12.13
N TYR A 240 -7.11 2.71 11.88
CA TYR A 240 -7.09 3.25 10.51
C TYR A 240 -5.85 2.75 9.77
N HIS A 241 -4.68 2.82 10.40
CA HIS A 241 -3.44 2.32 9.80
C HIS A 241 -3.49 0.82 9.49
N ALA A 242 -4.04 0.01 10.41
CA ALA A 242 -4.25 -1.42 10.20
C ALA A 242 -5.24 -1.69 9.06
N ALA A 243 -6.35 -0.95 8.99
CA ALA A 243 -7.35 -1.06 7.93
C ALA A 243 -6.77 -0.71 6.56
N GLY A 244 -6.02 0.39 6.46
CA GLY A 244 -5.31 0.80 5.25
C GLY A 244 -4.25 -0.22 4.83
N THR A 245 -3.50 -0.76 5.78
CA THR A 245 -2.51 -1.82 5.53
C THR A 245 -3.17 -3.09 5.00
N LYS A 246 -4.32 -3.50 5.56
CA LYS A 246 -5.09 -4.64 5.10
C LYS A 246 -5.62 -4.46 3.68
N GLY A 247 -6.17 -3.29 3.39
CA GLY A 247 -6.82 -2.99 2.10
C GLY A 247 -5.89 -2.53 1.00
N GLY A 248 -4.65 -2.06 1.34
CA GLY A 248 -3.69 -1.52 0.39
C GLY A 248 -2.27 -1.45 0.98
N TRP A 249 -1.69 -2.61 1.32
CA TRP A 249 -0.31 -2.69 1.79
C TRP A 249 0.66 -2.00 0.83
N GLY A 250 1.63 -1.27 1.36
CA GLY A 250 2.58 -0.50 0.56
C GLY A 250 1.98 0.77 -0.03
N GLY A 251 0.84 1.24 0.49
CA GLY A 251 0.24 2.51 0.07
C GLY A 251 1.18 3.70 0.33
N PRO A 252 1.38 4.60 -0.65
CA PRO A 252 2.20 5.79 -0.47
C PRO A 252 1.50 6.85 0.38
N VAL A 253 2.29 7.78 0.96
CA VAL A 253 1.72 8.98 1.58
C VAL A 253 1.03 9.86 0.55
N PRO A 254 -0.04 10.61 0.93
CA PRO A 254 -0.82 11.40 -0.01
C PRO A 254 0.00 12.39 -0.83
N GLU A 255 1.01 13.00 -0.25
CA GLU A 255 1.90 13.97 -0.89
C GLU A 255 2.75 13.36 -2.02
N HIS A 256 2.96 12.05 -1.97
CA HIS A 256 3.67 11.32 -3.01
C HIS A 256 2.71 10.74 -4.06
N SER A 257 1.64 10.11 -3.59
CA SER A 257 0.56 9.61 -4.46
C SER A 257 -0.72 9.47 -3.63
N ALA A 258 -1.78 10.12 -4.05
CA ALA A 258 -3.08 10.01 -3.41
C ALA A 258 -3.95 9.00 -4.18
N TYR A 259 -4.67 8.16 -3.45
CA TYR A 259 -5.57 7.16 -4.02
C TYR A 259 -6.99 7.39 -3.50
N GLU A 260 -7.94 7.42 -4.42
CA GLU A 260 -9.36 7.56 -4.13
C GLU A 260 -10.11 6.34 -4.64
N ALA A 261 -10.69 5.57 -3.72
CA ALA A 261 -11.49 4.39 -4.06
C ALA A 261 -12.97 4.76 -4.10
N MET A 262 -13.60 4.60 -5.26
CA MET A 262 -15.03 4.80 -5.47
C MET A 262 -15.72 3.43 -5.37
N LEU A 263 -16.31 3.15 -4.20
CA LEU A 263 -16.96 1.89 -3.88
C LEU A 263 -18.47 1.94 -4.15
N LEU A 264 -19.03 3.16 -4.23
CA LEU A 264 -20.46 3.44 -4.40
C LEU A 264 -20.64 4.46 -5.53
N ASP A 265 -21.80 4.40 -6.18
CA ASP A 265 -22.24 5.42 -7.13
C ASP A 265 -22.61 6.74 -6.43
N GLY A 266 -22.96 7.76 -7.21
CA GLY A 266 -23.37 9.08 -6.71
C GLY A 266 -24.63 9.09 -5.86
N GLN A 267 -25.42 8.02 -5.91
CA GLN A 267 -26.62 7.82 -5.10
C GLN A 267 -26.38 6.95 -3.86
N GLY A 268 -25.14 6.49 -3.66
CA GLY A 268 -24.75 5.65 -2.53
C GLY A 268 -25.03 4.16 -2.72
N ASN A 269 -25.30 3.71 -3.95
CA ASN A 269 -25.52 2.30 -4.24
C ASN A 269 -24.20 1.60 -4.62
N VAL A 270 -24.10 0.32 -4.29
CA VAL A 270 -23.02 -0.55 -4.74
C VAL A 270 -23.07 -0.69 -6.26
N MET A 271 -21.97 -0.40 -6.93
CA MET A 271 -21.88 -0.53 -8.39
C MET A 271 -21.79 -2.00 -8.81
N LYS A 272 -22.64 -2.38 -9.78
CA LYS A 272 -22.66 -3.71 -10.41
C LYS A 272 -22.80 -3.56 -11.90
N GLY A 273 -21.99 -4.27 -12.68
CA GLY A 273 -22.09 -4.20 -14.13
C GLY A 273 -23.41 -4.75 -14.69
N SER A 274 -24.11 -5.61 -13.94
CA SER A 274 -25.47 -6.05 -14.29
C SER A 274 -26.54 -4.97 -14.16
N ASN A 275 -26.27 -3.87 -13.47
CA ASN A 275 -27.23 -2.76 -13.36
C ASN A 275 -27.24 -1.88 -14.61
N GLY A 276 -26.16 -1.88 -15.41
CA GLY A 276 -26.09 -1.10 -16.63
C GLY A 276 -24.74 -0.41 -16.85
N THR A 277 -24.79 0.73 -17.52
CA THR A 277 -23.63 1.55 -17.86
C THR A 277 -23.49 2.67 -16.83
N TYR A 278 -22.27 2.82 -16.31
CA TYR A 278 -21.91 3.93 -15.44
C TYR A 278 -20.97 4.89 -16.16
N ALA A 279 -20.93 6.14 -15.73
CA ALA A 279 -20.03 7.15 -16.26
C ALA A 279 -19.44 8.03 -15.16
N LEU A 280 -18.24 8.53 -15.43
CA LEU A 280 -17.53 9.53 -14.66
C LEU A 280 -17.02 10.59 -15.63
N THR A 281 -17.43 11.84 -15.46
CA THR A 281 -16.89 12.96 -16.23
C THR A 281 -16.14 13.92 -15.30
N THR A 282 -14.89 14.21 -15.63
CA THR A 282 -14.01 15.04 -14.79
C THR A 282 -13.14 15.97 -15.66
N GLU A 283 -12.73 17.09 -15.11
CA GLU A 283 -11.55 17.81 -15.58
C GLU A 283 -10.29 17.01 -15.26
N ALA A 284 -9.17 17.33 -15.90
CA ALA A 284 -7.89 16.69 -15.57
C ALA A 284 -7.54 16.98 -14.11
N PRO A 285 -7.23 15.94 -13.29
CA PRO A 285 -6.81 16.13 -11.91
C PRO A 285 -5.56 17.01 -11.79
N PRO A 286 -5.49 17.92 -10.79
CA PRO A 286 -4.31 18.79 -10.59
C PRO A 286 -3.15 17.99 -9.98
N VAL A 287 -2.27 17.45 -10.82
CA VAL A 287 -1.08 16.68 -10.46
C VAL A 287 0.16 17.25 -11.16
N ASP A 288 1.35 16.99 -10.60
CA ASP A 288 2.63 17.38 -11.22
C ASP A 288 3.30 16.23 -11.98
N ALA A 289 2.81 14.99 -11.79
CA ALA A 289 3.26 13.84 -12.59
C ALA A 289 2.13 13.35 -13.50
N PHE A 290 1.38 12.33 -13.08
CA PHE A 290 0.30 11.77 -13.89
C PHE A 290 -0.86 11.27 -13.00
N TRP A 291 -1.98 10.95 -13.63
CA TRP A 291 -3.13 10.35 -12.97
C TRP A 291 -3.63 9.12 -13.74
N SER A 292 -4.36 8.25 -13.05
CA SER A 292 -5.01 7.09 -13.69
C SER A 292 -6.34 6.74 -13.02
N VAL A 293 -7.21 6.05 -13.78
CA VAL A 293 -8.47 5.47 -13.31
C VAL A 293 -8.48 3.99 -13.67
N THR A 294 -8.62 3.12 -12.67
CA THR A 294 -8.52 1.66 -12.81
C THR A 294 -9.77 0.98 -12.25
N VAL A 295 -10.25 -0.10 -12.89
CA VAL A 295 -11.40 -0.91 -12.46
C VAL A 295 -10.93 -2.19 -11.79
N TYR A 296 -11.68 -2.62 -10.74
CA TYR A 296 -11.43 -3.85 -10.01
C TYR A 296 -12.71 -4.65 -9.77
N ASP A 297 -12.59 -5.97 -9.85
CA ASP A 297 -13.62 -6.93 -9.52
C ASP A 297 -13.64 -7.17 -8.01
N THR A 298 -14.62 -6.60 -7.32
CA THR A 298 -14.73 -6.66 -5.86
C THR A 298 -15.11 -8.06 -5.36
N GLU A 299 -15.85 -8.84 -6.15
CA GLU A 299 -16.24 -10.20 -5.79
C GLU A 299 -15.08 -11.19 -5.88
N ARG A 300 -14.06 -10.83 -6.65
CA ARG A 300 -12.79 -11.58 -6.73
C ARG A 300 -11.70 -11.04 -5.81
N GLY A 301 -12.06 -10.25 -4.79
CA GLY A 301 -11.10 -9.72 -3.83
C GLY A 301 -10.46 -8.38 -4.20
N GLY A 302 -11.04 -7.64 -5.14
CA GLY A 302 -10.50 -6.36 -5.60
C GLY A 302 -9.33 -6.53 -6.58
N PHE A 303 -9.35 -7.59 -7.38
CA PHE A 303 -8.37 -7.85 -8.43
C PHE A 303 -8.82 -7.28 -9.78
N LEU A 304 -7.89 -7.17 -10.73
CA LEU A 304 -8.17 -6.71 -12.09
C LEU A 304 -9.19 -7.64 -12.77
N HIS A 305 -10.19 -7.05 -13.45
CA HIS A 305 -11.19 -7.82 -14.20
C HIS A 305 -10.65 -8.26 -15.56
N PRO A 306 -10.55 -9.59 -15.86
CA PRO A 306 -10.10 -10.06 -17.15
C PRO A 306 -10.98 -9.55 -18.29
N ASN A 307 -10.37 -9.00 -19.34
CA ASN A 307 -11.07 -8.55 -20.54
C ASN A 307 -10.21 -8.77 -21.79
N GLU A 308 -10.84 -8.90 -22.97
CA GLU A 308 -10.16 -9.20 -24.21
C GLU A 308 -9.16 -8.12 -24.67
N ALA A 309 -9.42 -6.86 -24.32
CA ALA A 309 -8.56 -5.74 -24.67
C ALA A 309 -7.31 -5.65 -23.76
N ASP A 310 -7.22 -6.49 -22.72
CA ASP A 310 -6.18 -6.37 -21.67
C ASP A 310 -6.07 -4.93 -21.12
N ARG A 311 -7.22 -4.22 -21.04
CA ARG A 311 -7.30 -2.82 -20.65
C ARG A 311 -7.96 -2.69 -19.29
N TYR A 312 -7.20 -2.25 -18.31
CA TYR A 312 -7.64 -2.17 -16.92
C TYR A 312 -7.73 -0.73 -16.43
N HIS A 313 -7.04 0.20 -17.09
CA HIS A 313 -7.00 1.62 -16.72
C HIS A 313 -6.95 2.53 -17.96
N TYR A 314 -7.24 3.79 -17.72
CA TYR A 314 -6.80 4.94 -18.52
C TYR A 314 -6.01 5.89 -17.64
N ASN A 315 -5.06 6.58 -18.24
CA ASN A 315 -4.26 7.64 -17.63
C ASN A 315 -4.32 8.92 -18.49
N ASP A 316 -3.63 9.97 -18.06
CA ASP A 316 -3.55 11.26 -18.75
C ASP A 316 -3.05 11.16 -20.20
N THR A 317 -2.19 10.18 -20.52
CA THR A 317 -1.66 9.97 -21.87
C THR A 317 -2.66 9.21 -22.78
N THR A 318 -3.42 8.27 -22.23
CA THR A 318 -4.27 7.36 -23.01
C THR A 318 -5.75 7.73 -23.01
N ALA A 319 -6.19 8.57 -22.07
CA ALA A 319 -7.55 9.06 -22.01
C ALA A 319 -7.82 10.11 -23.11
N LEU A 320 -8.96 10.02 -23.75
CA LEU A 320 -9.38 10.94 -24.80
C LEU A 320 -10.25 12.05 -24.22
N GLU A 321 -9.83 13.29 -24.41
CA GLU A 321 -10.56 14.47 -23.95
C GLU A 321 -11.81 14.74 -24.80
N ASN A 322 -12.83 15.28 -24.17
CA ASN A 322 -14.01 15.86 -24.81
C ASN A 322 -13.67 17.25 -25.40
N ALA A 323 -14.53 17.78 -26.26
CA ALA A 323 -14.33 19.08 -26.87
C ALA A 323 -14.23 20.29 -25.89
N ASN A 324 -14.72 20.08 -24.66
CA ASN A 324 -14.68 21.10 -23.60
C ASN A 324 -13.49 20.87 -22.61
N GLY A 325 -12.55 19.99 -22.92
CA GLY A 325 -11.38 19.70 -22.09
C GLY A 325 -11.63 18.75 -20.91
N THR A 326 -12.85 18.22 -20.75
CA THR A 326 -13.12 17.18 -19.74
C THR A 326 -12.81 15.79 -20.30
N VAL A 327 -12.70 14.80 -19.42
CA VAL A 327 -12.61 13.37 -19.78
C VAL A 327 -13.84 12.64 -19.25
N THR A 328 -14.49 11.86 -20.12
CA THR A 328 -15.60 10.99 -19.70
C THR A 328 -15.16 9.53 -19.79
N PHE A 329 -15.16 8.85 -18.66
CA PHE A 329 -14.96 7.40 -18.58
C PHE A 329 -16.32 6.71 -18.58
N THR A 330 -16.40 5.57 -19.27
CA THR A 330 -17.56 4.71 -19.30
C THR A 330 -17.19 3.36 -18.68
N PHE A 331 -18.03 2.86 -17.77
CA PHE A 331 -17.85 1.58 -17.10
C PHE A 331 -19.04 0.70 -17.45
N LYS A 332 -18.82 -0.36 -18.25
CA LYS A 332 -19.88 -1.27 -18.71
C LYS A 332 -19.32 -2.65 -19.01
N ARG A 333 -20.19 -3.63 -19.14
CA ARG A 333 -19.85 -4.95 -19.70
C ARG A 333 -19.68 -4.85 -21.21
N GLY A 334 -18.59 -5.46 -21.72
CA GLY A 334 -18.35 -5.53 -23.17
C GLY A 334 -18.02 -4.18 -23.79
N CYS A 335 -16.83 -3.66 -23.56
CA CYS A 335 -16.31 -2.49 -24.26
C CYS A 335 -15.95 -2.85 -25.70
N GLY A 336 -16.56 -2.16 -26.67
CA GLY A 336 -16.20 -2.28 -28.10
C GLY A 336 -15.01 -1.39 -28.51
N ALA A 337 -14.45 -1.64 -29.68
CA ALA A 337 -13.32 -0.86 -30.21
C ALA A 337 -13.66 0.62 -30.46
N ALA A 338 -14.93 0.93 -30.71
CA ALA A 338 -15.42 2.30 -30.92
C ALA A 338 -15.74 3.06 -29.63
N ASP A 339 -15.75 2.39 -28.48
CA ASP A 339 -16.09 3.01 -27.20
C ASP A 339 -14.90 3.81 -26.69
N ARG A 340 -15.12 5.12 -26.52
CA ARG A 340 -14.11 6.04 -25.98
C ARG A 340 -14.00 5.86 -24.47
N ASN A 341 -12.77 5.81 -23.95
CA ASN A 341 -12.45 5.71 -22.52
C ASN A 341 -13.31 4.67 -21.77
N CYS A 342 -13.60 3.53 -22.43
CA CYS A 342 -14.40 2.47 -21.85
C CYS A 342 -13.53 1.49 -21.07
N LEU A 343 -13.91 1.27 -19.81
CA LEU A 343 -13.33 0.24 -18.95
C LEU A 343 -14.38 -0.85 -18.71
N GLU A 344 -14.01 -2.08 -19.05
CA GLU A 344 -14.89 -3.22 -18.90
C GLU A 344 -15.00 -3.63 -17.43
N VAL A 345 -16.25 -3.88 -16.98
CA VAL A 345 -16.56 -4.27 -15.62
C VAL A 345 -17.17 -5.67 -15.56
N PRO A 346 -17.03 -6.42 -14.44
CA PRO A 346 -17.70 -7.70 -14.24
C PRO A 346 -19.23 -7.50 -14.17
N ALA A 347 -20.01 -8.57 -14.36
CA ALA A 347 -21.46 -8.52 -14.11
C ALA A 347 -21.77 -8.26 -12.63
N GLY A 348 -20.95 -8.77 -11.73
CA GLY A 348 -21.03 -8.58 -10.29
C GLY A 348 -20.58 -7.18 -9.82
N ARG A 349 -20.20 -7.10 -8.55
CA ARG A 349 -19.72 -5.85 -7.93
C ARG A 349 -18.34 -5.47 -8.44
N PHE A 350 -18.18 -4.17 -8.69
CA PHE A 350 -16.88 -3.59 -9.03
C PHE A 350 -16.65 -2.30 -8.25
N ASP A 351 -15.40 -1.91 -8.15
CA ASP A 351 -15.00 -0.58 -7.70
C ASP A 351 -14.02 0.05 -8.69
N VAL A 352 -13.83 1.36 -8.53
CA VAL A 352 -12.94 2.16 -9.35
C VAL A 352 -11.96 2.87 -8.43
N VAL A 353 -10.67 2.84 -8.77
CA VAL A 353 -9.64 3.59 -8.04
C VAL A 353 -9.04 4.63 -8.97
N ALA A 354 -9.15 5.89 -8.58
CA ALA A 354 -8.37 6.98 -9.14
C ALA A 354 -7.05 7.11 -8.38
N ARG A 355 -5.96 7.36 -9.12
CA ARG A 355 -4.62 7.57 -8.57
C ARG A 355 -4.06 8.88 -9.09
N TYR A 356 -3.48 9.64 -8.19
CA TYR A 356 -2.89 10.95 -8.44
C TYR A 356 -1.43 10.90 -8.00
N TYR A 357 -0.50 11.02 -8.95
CA TYR A 357 0.93 11.00 -8.67
C TYR A 357 1.47 12.43 -8.61
N LEU A 358 2.15 12.76 -7.53
CA LEU A 358 2.53 14.12 -7.14
C LEU A 358 1.30 15.05 -7.17
N PRO A 359 0.24 14.72 -6.39
CA PRO A 359 -0.95 15.55 -6.35
C PRO A 359 -0.63 16.94 -5.80
N ARG A 360 -1.26 17.95 -6.39
CA ARG A 360 -1.16 19.32 -5.88
C ARG A 360 -2.00 19.49 -4.63
N GLU A 361 -1.79 20.64 -3.95
CA GLU A 361 -2.46 20.95 -2.69
C GLU A 361 -3.98 20.88 -2.75
N GLU A 362 -4.56 21.18 -3.93
CA GLU A 362 -6.01 21.13 -4.13
C GLU A 362 -6.60 19.72 -3.92
N ILE A 363 -5.86 18.65 -4.29
CA ILE A 363 -6.26 17.26 -4.02
C ILE A 363 -6.02 16.92 -2.55
N ILE A 364 -4.85 17.30 -2.01
CA ILE A 364 -4.43 16.95 -0.64
C ILE A 364 -5.38 17.58 0.39
N SER A 365 -5.74 18.84 0.20
CA SER A 365 -6.67 19.58 1.07
C SER A 365 -8.14 19.22 0.86
N GLY A 366 -8.48 18.56 -0.29
CA GLY A 366 -9.86 18.30 -0.67
C GLY A 366 -10.58 19.49 -1.30
N ALA A 367 -9.86 20.54 -1.70
CA ALA A 367 -10.42 21.66 -2.46
C ALA A 367 -10.82 21.25 -3.88
N TRP A 368 -10.11 20.29 -4.45
CA TRP A 368 -10.52 19.57 -5.65
C TRP A 368 -10.91 18.13 -5.25
N THR A 369 -12.03 17.67 -5.78
CA THR A 369 -12.53 16.30 -5.56
C THR A 369 -12.99 15.70 -6.87
N LEU A 370 -12.74 14.40 -7.04
CA LEU A 370 -13.26 13.69 -8.20
C LEU A 370 -14.79 13.67 -8.17
N PRO A 371 -15.48 13.96 -9.30
CA PRO A 371 -16.92 13.77 -9.41
C PRO A 371 -17.34 12.33 -9.14
N ARG A 372 -18.59 12.13 -8.74
CA ARG A 372 -19.11 10.80 -8.48
C ARG A 372 -19.38 10.04 -9.77
N ILE A 373 -19.32 8.71 -9.69
CA ILE A 373 -19.72 7.82 -10.78
C ILE A 373 -21.24 7.72 -10.77
N GLU A 374 -21.88 7.92 -11.92
CA GLU A 374 -23.34 7.89 -12.06
C GLU A 374 -23.78 6.71 -12.96
N LEU A 375 -24.89 6.06 -12.61
CA LEU A 375 -25.57 5.11 -13.48
C LEU A 375 -26.30 5.89 -14.58
N VAL A 376 -25.81 5.84 -15.83
CA VAL A 376 -26.33 6.64 -16.95
C VAL A 376 -27.26 5.88 -17.87
N ALA A 377 -27.18 4.53 -17.89
CA ALA A 377 -28.10 3.68 -18.63
C ALA A 377 -28.31 2.37 -17.85
N ALA A 378 -29.55 2.11 -17.42
CA ALA A 378 -29.89 0.85 -16.78
C ALA A 378 -30.02 -0.27 -17.82
N GLU A 379 -29.52 -1.49 -17.49
CA GLU A 379 -29.86 -2.66 -18.27
C GLU A 379 -31.35 -3.01 -18.07
N PRO A 380 -32.08 -3.39 -19.14
CA PRO A 380 -33.46 -3.88 -18.96
C PRO A 380 -33.44 -5.12 -18.06
N PRO A 381 -34.40 -5.29 -17.17
CA PRO A 381 -34.53 -6.50 -16.37
C PRO A 381 -34.65 -7.71 -17.31
N ARG A 382 -33.82 -8.72 -17.07
CA ARG A 382 -33.91 -10.02 -17.79
C ARG A 382 -35.02 -10.87 -17.26
#